data_5d09a136e9b83db4707912dcc5263bc6
#
_entry.id   5d09a136e9b83db4707912dcc5263bc6
#
_cell.length_a   1.000
_cell.length_b   1.000
_cell.length_c   1.000
_cell.angle_alpha   90.00
_cell.angle_beta   90.00
_cell.angle_gamma   90.00
#
_symmetry.space_group_name_H-M   'P 1'
#
loop_
_entity.id
_entity.type
_entity.pdbx_description
1 polymer ?
#
loop_
_entity_poly.entity_id
_entity_poly.type
_entity_poly.pdbx_seq_one_letter_code
_entity_poly.pdbx_strand_id
1 'polypeptide(L)'
;MITDAHYEDVRMANIGDVGGLMNLLRPLEEEGILVYRSRERLENEIEQFAVIERDGTVLACAALYPIPTTDSEIKSAEIACVAVHPSYRKSNRGTQILHFLEEKAQQLQIQQLFVLTTRTAHWFIEHGFTPATVDDLPE
;
A
#
# COMPACT_ATOMS: atom_id res chain seq x y z
N MET A 1 4.19 33.84 6.04
CA MET A 1 3.09 32.88 6.09
C MET A 1 3.62 31.49 5.76
N ILE A 2 3.23 30.50 6.53
CA ILE A 2 3.73 29.15 6.38
C ILE A 2 2.62 28.27 5.83
N THR A 3 2.92 27.47 4.83
CA THR A 3 1.96 26.49 4.30
C THR A 3 2.14 25.17 5.03
N ASP A 4 1.06 24.43 5.18
CA ASP A 4 1.08 23.13 5.83
C ASP A 4 1.56 22.01 4.90
N ALA A 5 1.89 22.34 3.68
CA ALA A 5 2.22 21.34 2.66
C ALA A 5 3.45 20.48 2.99
N HIS A 6 4.30 20.96 3.89
CA HIS A 6 5.55 20.29 4.24
C HIS A 6 5.44 19.33 5.43
N TYR A 7 4.27 19.30 6.08
CA TYR A 7 4.09 18.45 7.26
C TYR A 7 3.80 17.01 6.92
N GLU A 8 3.37 16.74 5.71
CA GLU A 8 3.07 15.38 5.29
C GLU A 8 4.05 14.93 4.22
N ASP A 9 4.68 13.80 4.48
CA ASP A 9 5.70 13.23 3.63
C ASP A 9 5.18 11.94 3.03
N VAL A 10 5.19 11.83 1.71
CA VAL A 10 4.86 10.59 1.01
C VAL A 10 6.19 9.97 0.59
N ARG A 11 6.54 8.85 1.17
CA ARG A 11 7.86 8.25 0.99
C ARG A 11 7.82 6.75 1.20
N MET A 12 8.90 6.08 0.84
CA MET A 12 9.07 4.69 1.23
C MET A 12 9.33 4.61 2.73
N ALA A 13 8.87 3.55 3.36
CA ALA A 13 9.02 3.34 4.78
C ALA A 13 10.44 2.91 5.15
N ASN A 14 10.81 3.13 6.39
CA ASN A 14 12.06 2.62 6.96
C ASN A 14 11.75 1.90 8.27
N ILE A 15 12.78 1.33 8.89
CA ILE A 15 12.58 0.51 10.08
C ILE A 15 11.93 1.27 11.24
N GLY A 16 12.14 2.57 11.30
CA GLY A 16 11.51 3.41 12.33
C GLY A 16 10.01 3.55 12.17
N ASP A 17 9.46 3.19 11.02
CA ASP A 17 8.03 3.28 10.76
C ASP A 17 7.23 2.06 11.20
N VAL A 18 7.90 0.97 11.62
CA VAL A 18 7.21 -0.29 11.95
C VAL A 18 6.16 -0.10 13.02
N GLY A 19 6.49 0.64 14.09
CA GLY A 19 5.53 0.91 15.15
C GLY A 19 4.30 1.66 14.66
N GLY A 20 4.50 2.67 13.82
CA GLY A 20 3.39 3.42 13.22
C GLY A 20 2.55 2.57 12.29
N LEU A 21 3.19 1.71 11.51
CA LEU A 21 2.45 0.77 10.66
C LEU A 21 1.60 -0.17 11.49
N MET A 22 2.14 -0.70 12.57
CA MET A 22 1.38 -1.59 13.46
C MET A 22 0.16 -0.87 14.03
N ASN A 23 0.33 0.36 14.47
CA ASN A 23 -0.79 1.15 14.99
C ASN A 23 -1.90 1.36 13.95
N LEU A 24 -1.51 1.50 12.69
CA LEU A 24 -2.48 1.70 11.61
C LEU A 24 -3.15 0.39 11.18
N LEU A 25 -2.41 -0.70 11.14
CA LEU A 25 -2.89 -1.95 10.58
C LEU A 25 -3.65 -2.82 11.58
N ARG A 26 -3.29 -2.82 12.86
CA ARG A 26 -3.88 -3.72 13.85
C ARG A 26 -5.41 -3.64 13.93
N PRO A 27 -6.03 -2.44 13.97
CA PRO A 27 -7.50 -2.38 13.99
C PRO A 27 -8.13 -3.05 12.77
N LEU A 28 -7.51 -2.93 11.60
CA LEU A 28 -8.04 -3.53 10.37
C LEU A 28 -7.85 -5.04 10.37
N GLU A 29 -6.78 -5.52 10.96
CA GLU A 29 -6.55 -6.96 11.14
C GLU A 29 -7.58 -7.54 12.10
N GLU A 30 -7.88 -6.84 13.19
CA GLU A 30 -8.88 -7.28 14.16
C GLU A 30 -10.28 -7.34 13.56
N GLU A 31 -10.59 -6.47 12.61
CA GLU A 31 -11.86 -6.47 11.91
C GLU A 31 -11.90 -7.48 10.76
N GLY A 32 -10.81 -8.18 10.50
CA GLY A 32 -10.72 -9.14 9.40
C GLY A 32 -10.61 -8.52 8.01
N ILE A 33 -10.33 -7.21 7.94
CA ILE A 33 -10.17 -6.52 6.67
C ILE A 33 -8.81 -6.83 6.06
N LEU A 34 -7.78 -6.92 6.89
CA LEU A 34 -6.42 -7.24 6.48
C LEU A 34 -5.95 -8.53 7.14
N VAL A 35 -5.07 -9.25 6.47
CA VAL A 35 -4.43 -10.43 7.03
C VAL A 35 -3.36 -9.99 8.01
N TYR A 36 -3.34 -10.63 9.18
CA TYR A 36 -2.36 -10.33 10.21
C TYR A 36 -0.92 -10.50 9.72
N ARG A 37 -0.08 -9.52 10.04
CA ARG A 37 1.36 -9.58 9.80
C ARG A 37 2.09 -9.34 11.11
N SER A 38 2.98 -10.27 11.49
CA SER A 38 3.78 -10.11 12.70
C SER A 38 4.71 -8.91 12.57
N ARG A 39 5.18 -8.41 13.72
CA ARG A 39 6.16 -7.33 13.73
C ARG A 39 7.41 -7.74 12.95
N GLU A 40 7.89 -8.97 13.15
CA GLU A 40 9.05 -9.47 12.45
C GLU A 40 8.85 -9.45 10.93
N ARG A 41 7.68 -9.84 10.46
CA ARG A 41 7.37 -9.81 9.04
C ARG A 41 7.38 -8.37 8.51
N LEU A 42 6.80 -7.45 9.26
CA LEU A 42 6.81 -6.03 8.85
C LEU A 42 8.23 -5.49 8.80
N GLU A 43 9.07 -5.85 9.77
CA GLU A 43 10.46 -5.45 9.75
C GLU A 43 11.21 -5.98 8.53
N ASN A 44 10.94 -7.24 8.18
CA ASN A 44 11.60 -7.87 7.03
C ASN A 44 11.11 -7.30 5.70
N GLU A 45 9.86 -6.85 5.64
CA GLU A 45 9.24 -6.36 4.41
C GLU A 45 9.14 -4.83 4.34
N ILE A 46 9.79 -4.14 5.27
CA ILE A 46 9.59 -2.69 5.40
C ILE A 46 9.90 -1.92 4.12
N GLU A 47 10.85 -2.41 3.32
CA GLU A 47 11.23 -1.76 2.07
C GLU A 47 10.15 -1.82 1.01
N GLN A 48 9.15 -2.69 1.18
CA GLN A 48 8.04 -2.80 0.25
C GLN A 48 6.91 -1.82 0.57
N PHE A 49 6.97 -1.15 1.71
CA PHE A 49 5.90 -0.25 2.15
C PHE A 49 6.19 1.19 1.79
N ALA A 50 5.13 1.88 1.38
CA ALA A 50 5.12 3.35 1.33
C ALA A 50 4.24 3.87 2.45
N VAL A 51 4.55 5.03 2.95
CA VAL A 51 3.80 5.68 4.04
C VAL A 51 3.56 7.14 3.72
N ILE A 52 2.48 7.68 4.28
CA ILE A 52 2.29 9.12 4.42
C ILE A 52 2.41 9.39 5.92
N GLU A 53 3.38 10.20 6.28
CA GLU A 53 3.70 10.47 7.67
C GLU A 53 3.57 11.96 7.95
N ARG A 54 3.05 12.31 9.13
CA ARG A 54 2.93 13.66 9.60
C ARG A 54 3.28 13.70 11.07
N ASP A 55 4.32 14.45 11.42
CA ASP A 55 4.75 14.66 12.82
C ASP A 55 4.91 13.34 13.60
N GLY A 56 5.49 12.34 12.97
CA GLY A 56 5.74 11.05 13.60
C GLY A 56 4.58 10.08 13.56
N THR A 57 3.44 10.46 12.98
CA THR A 57 2.27 9.59 12.88
C THR A 57 2.11 9.11 11.44
N VAL A 58 1.95 7.79 11.27
CA VAL A 58 1.67 7.22 9.95
C VAL A 58 0.18 7.37 9.69
N LEU A 59 -0.16 8.18 8.70
CA LEU A 59 -1.55 8.48 8.34
C LEU A 59 -2.09 7.52 7.29
N ALA A 60 -1.22 6.97 6.46
CA ALA A 60 -1.61 6.04 5.41
C ALA A 60 -0.44 5.14 5.06
N CYS A 61 -0.73 3.97 4.54
CA CYS A 61 0.29 3.07 4.05
C CYS A 61 -0.24 2.23 2.89
N ALA A 62 0.68 1.66 2.13
CA ALA A 62 0.40 0.63 1.15
C ALA A 62 1.69 -0.10 0.85
N ALA A 63 1.60 -1.35 0.47
CA ALA A 63 2.76 -2.16 0.13
C ALA A 63 2.73 -2.55 -1.35
N LEU A 64 3.90 -2.64 -1.95
CA LEU A 64 4.09 -3.11 -3.32
C LEU A 64 4.99 -4.34 -3.26
N TYR A 65 4.43 -5.50 -3.58
CA TYR A 65 5.15 -6.77 -3.55
C TYR A 65 5.39 -7.24 -4.98
N PRO A 66 6.59 -7.04 -5.53
CA PRO A 66 6.90 -7.59 -6.84
C PRO A 66 6.83 -9.11 -6.81
N ILE A 67 6.24 -9.69 -7.85
CA ILE A 67 6.15 -11.13 -7.97
C ILE A 67 7.42 -11.61 -8.70
N PRO A 68 8.12 -12.61 -8.16
CA PRO A 68 9.28 -13.15 -8.85
C PRO A 68 8.88 -13.65 -10.25
N THR A 69 9.61 -13.18 -11.27
CA THR A 69 9.37 -13.64 -12.63
C THR A 69 10.33 -14.77 -12.94
N THR A 70 9.80 -15.86 -13.48
CA THR A 70 10.62 -16.97 -13.94
C THR A 70 10.70 -16.93 -15.47
N ASP A 71 9.67 -17.45 -16.12
CA ASP A 71 9.62 -17.54 -17.57
C ASP A 71 8.66 -16.54 -18.21
N SER A 72 7.95 -15.76 -17.39
CA SER A 72 7.03 -14.77 -17.88
C SER A 72 7.77 -13.49 -18.23
N GLU A 73 7.47 -12.93 -19.38
CA GLU A 73 7.99 -11.63 -19.78
C GLU A 73 7.26 -10.49 -19.09
N ILE A 74 6.09 -10.77 -18.50
CA ILE A 74 5.29 -9.75 -17.84
C ILE A 74 5.68 -9.67 -16.37
N LYS A 75 6.15 -8.48 -15.99
CA LYS A 75 6.45 -8.21 -14.58
C LYS A 75 5.18 -7.75 -13.89
N SER A 76 4.86 -8.41 -12.79
CA SER A 76 3.66 -8.13 -12.01
C SER A 76 4.01 -7.83 -10.57
N ALA A 77 3.13 -7.09 -9.89
CA ALA A 77 3.27 -6.84 -8.46
C ALA A 77 1.89 -6.74 -7.83
N GLU A 78 1.85 -7.12 -6.56
CA GLU A 78 0.64 -7.00 -5.75
C GLU A 78 0.69 -5.72 -4.93
N ILE A 79 -0.44 -4.99 -4.92
CA ILE A 79 -0.65 -3.90 -3.97
C ILE A 79 -1.43 -4.47 -2.81
N ALA A 80 -0.92 -4.29 -1.60
CA ALA A 80 -1.51 -4.85 -0.39
C ALA A 80 -1.45 -3.85 0.76
N CYS A 81 -2.18 -4.14 1.82
CA CYS A 81 -2.13 -3.35 3.06
C CYS A 81 -2.45 -1.88 2.86
N VAL A 82 -3.34 -1.55 1.94
CA VAL A 82 -3.76 -0.15 1.73
C VAL A 82 -4.61 0.25 2.92
N ALA A 83 -4.17 1.24 3.67
CA ALA A 83 -4.87 1.69 4.87
C ALA A 83 -4.68 3.18 5.05
N VAL A 84 -5.73 3.84 5.53
CA VAL A 84 -5.70 5.26 5.87
C VAL A 84 -6.25 5.40 7.28
N HIS A 85 -5.55 6.18 8.09
CA HIS A 85 -5.98 6.46 9.47
C HIS A 85 -7.41 6.99 9.46
N PRO A 86 -8.29 6.48 10.35
CA PRO A 86 -9.72 6.85 10.32
C PRO A 86 -9.98 8.36 10.36
N SER A 87 -9.16 9.11 11.07
CA SER A 87 -9.31 10.56 11.18
C SER A 87 -8.91 11.34 9.92
N TYR A 88 -8.33 10.67 8.93
CA TYR A 88 -7.75 11.32 7.76
C TYR A 88 -8.29 10.77 6.43
N ARG A 89 -9.36 9.99 6.46
CA ARG A 89 -9.87 9.29 5.26
C ARG A 89 -10.46 10.20 4.19
N LYS A 90 -10.83 11.42 4.52
CA LYS A 90 -11.53 12.30 3.59
C LYS A 90 -10.61 13.20 2.76
N SER A 91 -9.31 13.03 2.83
CA SER A 91 -8.34 13.96 2.26
C SER A 91 -7.51 13.35 1.13
N ASN A 92 -8.03 12.36 0.43
CA ASN A 92 -7.39 11.72 -0.74
C ASN A 92 -6.02 11.08 -0.46
N ARG A 93 -5.73 10.74 0.78
CA ARG A 93 -4.43 10.13 1.10
C ARG A 93 -4.30 8.74 0.49
N GLY A 94 -5.39 7.97 0.44
CA GLY A 94 -5.37 6.69 -0.25
C GLY A 94 -5.00 6.83 -1.72
N THR A 95 -5.57 7.82 -2.39
CA THR A 95 -5.25 8.10 -3.79
C THR A 95 -3.80 8.53 -3.95
N GLN A 96 -3.30 9.39 -3.06
CA GLN A 96 -1.91 9.84 -3.11
C GLN A 96 -0.93 8.68 -2.98
N ILE A 97 -1.18 7.79 -2.02
CA ILE A 97 -0.26 6.68 -1.80
C ILE A 97 -0.32 5.64 -2.92
N LEU A 98 -1.51 5.43 -3.48
CA LEU A 98 -1.66 4.55 -4.64
C LEU A 98 -0.87 5.09 -5.84
N HIS A 99 -1.00 6.38 -6.12
CA HIS A 99 -0.26 7.01 -7.22
C HIS A 99 1.25 6.94 -6.99
N PHE A 100 1.69 7.12 -5.76
CA PHE A 100 3.10 7.00 -5.42
C PHE A 100 3.62 5.59 -5.74
N LEU A 101 2.84 4.55 -5.38
CA LEU A 101 3.23 3.18 -5.69
C LEU A 101 3.16 2.88 -7.18
N GLU A 102 2.21 3.47 -7.89
CA GLU A 102 2.13 3.30 -9.35
C GLU A 102 3.37 3.87 -10.03
N GLU A 103 3.84 5.04 -9.57
CA GLU A 103 5.08 5.61 -10.07
C GLU A 103 6.29 4.73 -9.75
N LYS A 104 6.32 4.18 -8.54
CA LYS A 104 7.37 3.27 -8.13
C LYS A 104 7.37 2.01 -8.99
N ALA A 105 6.18 1.49 -9.28
CA ALA A 105 6.03 0.33 -10.14
C ALA A 105 6.56 0.62 -11.56
N GLN A 106 6.28 1.82 -12.10
CA GLN A 106 6.81 2.21 -13.40
C GLN A 106 8.34 2.26 -13.39
N GLN A 107 8.94 2.79 -12.33
CA GLN A 107 10.40 2.82 -12.19
C GLN A 107 11.00 1.42 -12.17
N LEU A 108 10.27 0.45 -11.62
CA LEU A 108 10.69 -0.94 -11.56
C LEU A 108 10.31 -1.73 -12.82
N GLN A 109 9.71 -1.05 -13.81
CA GLN A 109 9.25 -1.66 -15.07
C GLN A 109 8.17 -2.73 -14.85
N ILE A 110 7.37 -2.57 -13.81
CA ILE A 110 6.25 -3.46 -13.55
C ILE A 110 5.12 -3.10 -14.51
N GLN A 111 4.59 -4.10 -15.20
CA GLN A 111 3.60 -3.93 -16.25
C GLN A 111 2.19 -4.20 -15.81
N GLN A 112 2.02 -4.96 -14.72
CA GLN A 112 0.71 -5.35 -14.25
C GLN A 112 0.66 -5.25 -12.71
N LEU A 113 -0.35 -4.55 -12.22
CA LEU A 113 -0.61 -4.46 -10.78
C LEU A 113 -1.92 -5.17 -10.47
N PHE A 114 -1.95 -5.93 -9.40
CA PHE A 114 -3.17 -6.54 -8.95
C PHE A 114 -3.36 -6.35 -7.45
N VAL A 115 -4.59 -6.48 -7.01
CA VAL A 115 -4.94 -6.37 -5.59
C VAL A 115 -5.92 -7.49 -5.25
N LEU A 116 -5.73 -8.10 -4.09
CA LEU A 116 -6.63 -9.12 -3.58
C LEU A 116 -7.49 -8.46 -2.50
N THR A 117 -8.77 -8.27 -2.77
CA THR A 117 -9.66 -7.60 -1.85
C THR A 117 -11.07 -8.16 -1.95
N THR A 118 -11.76 -8.22 -0.81
CA THR A 118 -13.16 -8.62 -0.76
C THR A 118 -14.07 -7.48 -0.31
N ARG A 119 -13.52 -6.40 0.26
CA ARG A 119 -14.33 -5.32 0.84
C ARG A 119 -14.11 -3.96 0.19
N THR A 120 -12.96 -3.74 -0.44
CA THR A 120 -12.62 -2.43 -0.99
C THR A 120 -12.51 -2.46 -2.51
N ALA A 121 -13.06 -3.49 -3.15
CA ALA A 121 -12.97 -3.65 -4.60
C ALA A 121 -13.51 -2.42 -5.35
N HIS A 122 -14.61 -1.85 -4.86
CA HIS A 122 -15.23 -0.69 -5.51
C HIS A 122 -14.27 0.50 -5.58
N TRP A 123 -13.53 0.74 -4.48
CA TRP A 123 -12.55 1.83 -4.45
C TRP A 123 -11.46 1.62 -5.50
N PHE A 124 -10.96 0.38 -5.64
CA PHE A 124 -9.94 0.08 -6.64
C PHE A 124 -10.49 0.20 -8.07
N ILE A 125 -11.73 -0.21 -8.28
CA ILE A 125 -12.37 -0.07 -9.59
C ILE A 125 -12.47 1.41 -9.96
N GLU A 126 -12.81 2.28 -9.02
CA GLU A 126 -12.85 3.73 -9.25
C GLU A 126 -11.47 4.30 -9.60
N HIS A 127 -10.40 3.59 -9.24
CA HIS A 127 -9.03 4.02 -9.51
C HIS A 127 -8.40 3.29 -10.70
N GLY A 128 -9.22 2.71 -11.54
CA GLY A 128 -8.76 2.15 -12.81
C GLY A 128 -8.50 0.64 -12.81
N PHE A 129 -8.74 -0.03 -11.71
CA PHE A 129 -8.59 -1.49 -11.66
C PHE A 129 -9.83 -2.15 -12.24
N THR A 130 -9.64 -3.28 -12.91
CA THR A 130 -10.75 -4.06 -13.46
C THR A 130 -10.86 -5.38 -12.72
N PRO A 131 -12.09 -5.88 -12.50
CA PRO A 131 -12.26 -7.20 -11.89
C PRO A 131 -11.58 -8.29 -12.73
N ALA A 132 -10.99 -9.26 -12.03
CA ALA A 132 -10.31 -10.38 -12.67
C ALA A 132 -10.67 -11.67 -11.95
N THR A 133 -10.43 -12.79 -12.62
CA THR A 133 -10.64 -14.10 -12.02
C THR A 133 -9.31 -14.63 -11.48
N VAL A 134 -9.38 -15.70 -10.68
CA VAL A 134 -8.18 -16.36 -10.17
C VAL A 134 -7.26 -16.80 -11.32
N ASP A 135 -7.84 -17.17 -12.44
CA ASP A 135 -7.06 -17.62 -13.60
C ASP A 135 -6.24 -16.51 -14.25
N ASP A 136 -6.59 -15.25 -13.99
CA ASP A 136 -5.87 -14.10 -14.53
C ASP A 136 -4.68 -13.69 -13.66
N LEU A 137 -4.55 -14.28 -12.47
CA LEU A 137 -3.47 -13.94 -11.55
C LEU A 137 -2.16 -14.61 -11.96
N PRO A 138 -1.01 -13.94 -11.73
CA PRO A 138 0.28 -14.57 -11.96
C PRO A 138 0.49 -15.73 -10.99
N GLU A 139 1.21 -16.73 -11.44
CA GLU A 139 1.54 -17.89 -10.61
C GLU A 139 2.75 -17.63 -9.72
#